data_56376f02339a94557cf781063fd67236
#
_entry.id   56376f02339a94557cf781063fd67236
#
_cell.length_a   1.000
_cell.length_b   1.000
_cell.length_c   1.000
_cell.angle_alpha   90.00
_cell.angle_beta   90.00
_cell.angle_gamma   90.00
#
_symmetry.space_group_name_H-M   'P 1'
#
loop_
_entity.id
_entity.type
_entity.pdbx_description
1 polymer ?
#
loop_
_entity_poly.entity_id
_entity_poly.type
_entity_poly.pdbx_seq_one_letter_code
_entity_poly.pdbx_strand_id
1 'polypeptide(L)'
;SSYDIQVTMGYPYSKTVLHQFLMQLFVYQNYINVKDEKIYFWALKKLFETELVKNIFSSNDLSQIDLLLKESIYYIEINCLEKYFSGRMLKFVDLLKNKWAPADCVKYIKSILNFIHEELSKEKGFVKKQITIAENICNKIERLSLKYKNLINIADIEMLYNQSANEMSIKSEKKDKNQKNNDGEKLRELQIMGLLETRNLDFDVIHILSVNEGILPQSKSSN
;
A
#
# COMPACT_ATOMS: atom_id res chain seq x y z
N SER A 1 22.05 -17.19 21.99
CA SER A 1 22.39 -17.35 20.57
C SER A 1 21.42 -16.54 19.74
N SER A 2 21.91 -15.51 19.05
CA SER A 2 21.13 -14.71 18.14
C SER A 2 21.18 -15.34 16.75
N TYR A 3 20.02 -15.44 16.09
CA TYR A 3 19.92 -15.86 14.70
C TYR A 3 19.75 -14.64 13.80
N ASP A 4 20.44 -14.60 12.67
CA ASP A 4 20.11 -13.67 11.58
C ASP A 4 19.04 -14.31 10.70
N ILE A 5 17.87 -13.66 10.59
CA ILE A 5 16.74 -14.19 9.83
C ILE A 5 16.69 -13.48 8.49
N GLN A 6 16.83 -14.24 7.41
CA GLN A 6 16.65 -13.77 6.04
C GLN A 6 15.37 -14.35 5.45
N VAL A 7 14.50 -13.49 4.95
CA VAL A 7 13.28 -13.87 4.24
C VAL A 7 13.47 -13.55 2.76
N THR A 8 13.58 -14.58 1.93
CA THR A 8 13.75 -14.41 0.47
C THR A 8 12.42 -14.34 -0.28
N MET A 9 11.34 -14.86 0.33
CA MET A 9 10.00 -14.73 -0.25
C MET A 9 9.58 -13.26 -0.26
N GLY A 10 9.19 -12.78 -1.44
CA GLY A 10 8.65 -11.43 -1.57
C GLY A 10 7.29 -11.31 -0.87
N TYR A 11 7.06 -10.21 -0.17
CA TYR A 11 5.73 -9.89 0.37
C TYR A 11 4.84 -9.35 -0.76
N PRO A 12 3.65 -9.93 -1.02
CA PRO A 12 2.78 -9.45 -2.09
C PRO A 12 2.39 -7.98 -1.90
N TYR A 13 2.61 -7.14 -2.91
CA TYR A 13 2.29 -5.72 -2.80
C TYR A 13 0.79 -5.49 -2.58
N SER A 14 -0.07 -6.30 -3.19
CA SER A 14 -1.53 -6.21 -3.03
C SER A 14 -2.03 -6.44 -1.58
N LYS A 15 -1.19 -6.99 -0.71
CA LYS A 15 -1.51 -7.17 0.71
C LYS A 15 -0.96 -6.06 1.61
N THR A 16 -0.30 -5.05 1.05
CA THR A 16 0.26 -3.94 1.82
C THR A 16 -0.81 -2.94 2.25
N VAL A 17 -0.52 -2.24 3.34
CA VAL A 17 -1.40 -1.17 3.87
C VAL A 17 -1.56 -0.03 2.86
N LEU A 18 -0.52 0.28 2.08
CA LEU A 18 -0.59 1.30 1.03
C LEU A 18 -1.53 0.89 -0.10
N HIS A 19 -1.45 -0.37 -0.58
CA HIS A 19 -2.36 -0.84 -1.61
C HIS A 19 -3.82 -0.83 -1.13
N GLN A 20 -4.08 -1.31 0.09
CA GLN A 20 -5.42 -1.30 0.69
C GLN A 20 -5.98 0.12 0.79
N PHE A 21 -5.16 1.08 1.21
CA PHE A 21 -5.54 2.50 1.25
C PHE A 21 -5.90 3.02 -0.15
N LEU A 22 -5.07 2.74 -1.17
CA LEU A 22 -5.33 3.21 -2.54
C LEU A 22 -6.60 2.59 -3.13
N MET A 23 -6.89 1.32 -2.85
CA MET A 23 -8.16 0.70 -3.25
C MET A 23 -9.35 1.39 -2.56
N GLN A 24 -9.26 1.67 -1.27
CA GLN A 24 -10.29 2.42 -0.55
C GLN A 24 -10.44 3.86 -1.09
N LEU A 25 -9.36 4.46 -1.59
CA LEU A 25 -9.37 5.78 -2.19
C LEU A 25 -10.15 5.80 -3.52
N PHE A 26 -10.04 4.76 -4.36
CA PHE A 26 -10.89 4.62 -5.55
C PHE A 26 -12.38 4.52 -5.19
N VAL A 27 -12.70 3.72 -4.16
CA VAL A 27 -14.08 3.61 -3.66
C VAL A 27 -14.58 4.97 -3.15
N TYR A 28 -13.76 5.69 -2.38
CA TYR A 28 -14.09 7.01 -1.87
C TYR A 28 -14.45 8.02 -2.96
N GLN A 29 -13.80 7.96 -4.13
CA GLN A 29 -14.08 8.84 -5.26
C GLN A 29 -15.54 8.80 -5.73
N ASN A 30 -16.27 7.71 -5.48
CA ASN A 30 -17.67 7.60 -5.82
C ASN A 30 -18.59 8.45 -4.92
N TYR A 31 -18.09 8.89 -3.77
CA TYR A 31 -18.82 9.62 -2.75
C TYR A 31 -18.54 11.14 -2.74
N ILE A 32 -17.74 11.63 -3.68
CA ILE A 32 -17.53 13.07 -3.88
C ILE A 32 -18.63 13.58 -4.81
N ASN A 33 -19.48 14.44 -4.28
CA ASN A 33 -20.54 15.08 -5.06
C ASN A 33 -20.08 16.46 -5.54
N VAL A 34 -19.72 16.54 -6.81
CA VAL A 34 -19.20 17.77 -7.43
C VAL A 34 -20.30 18.83 -7.57
N LYS A 35 -21.57 18.42 -7.81
CA LYS A 35 -22.68 19.37 -8.00
C LYS A 35 -23.02 20.13 -6.74
N ASP A 36 -23.01 19.43 -5.61
CA ASP A 36 -23.36 20.02 -4.31
C ASP A 36 -22.13 20.44 -3.51
N GLU A 37 -20.92 20.29 -4.08
CA GLU A 37 -19.63 20.60 -3.42
C GLU A 37 -19.50 19.97 -2.04
N LYS A 38 -19.90 18.68 -1.93
CA LYS A 38 -19.95 17.94 -0.66
C LYS A 38 -19.24 16.60 -0.75
N ILE A 39 -18.65 16.21 0.37
CA ILE A 39 -18.10 14.89 0.59
C ILE A 39 -19.00 14.14 1.58
N TYR A 40 -19.36 12.91 1.27
CA TYR A 40 -20.06 12.06 2.21
C TYR A 40 -19.12 11.62 3.34
N PHE A 41 -19.40 12.06 4.55
CA PHE A 41 -18.51 11.89 5.70
C PHE A 41 -18.14 10.42 5.98
N TRP A 42 -19.10 9.49 5.89
CA TRP A 42 -18.81 8.08 6.15
C TRP A 42 -17.83 7.45 5.17
N ALA A 43 -17.78 7.92 3.93
CA ALA A 43 -16.79 7.47 2.96
C ALA A 43 -15.39 7.99 3.33
N LEU A 44 -15.29 9.25 3.76
CA LEU A 44 -14.06 9.82 4.28
C LEU A 44 -13.60 9.12 5.56
N LYS A 45 -14.52 8.85 6.50
CA LYS A 45 -14.24 8.10 7.74
C LYS A 45 -13.62 6.74 7.45
N LYS A 46 -14.13 5.99 6.45
CA LYS A 46 -13.55 4.71 6.06
C LYS A 46 -12.10 4.82 5.60
N LEU A 47 -11.71 5.91 4.94
CA LEU A 47 -10.29 6.16 4.63
C LEU A 47 -9.47 6.37 5.89
N PHE A 48 -9.99 7.10 6.87
CA PHE A 48 -9.32 7.34 8.14
C PHE A 48 -9.23 6.10 9.04
N GLU A 49 -10.07 5.10 8.81
CA GLU A 49 -10.00 3.81 9.49
C GLU A 49 -8.93 2.87 8.93
N THR A 50 -8.34 3.18 7.77
CA THR A 50 -7.26 2.37 7.19
C THR A 50 -6.02 2.42 8.07
N GLU A 51 -5.29 1.30 8.13
CA GLU A 51 -4.08 1.16 8.93
C GLU A 51 -3.01 2.21 8.53
N LEU A 52 -2.87 2.48 7.23
CA LEU A 52 -1.94 3.49 6.74
C LEU A 52 -2.20 4.87 7.34
N VAL A 53 -3.45 5.33 7.34
CA VAL A 53 -3.82 6.65 7.85
C VAL A 53 -3.66 6.72 9.37
N LYS A 54 -3.98 5.64 10.09
CA LYS A 54 -3.73 5.53 11.53
C LYS A 54 -2.25 5.58 11.90
N ASN A 55 -1.36 5.15 11.00
CA ASN A 55 0.09 5.26 11.19
C ASN A 55 0.62 6.67 10.91
N ILE A 56 -0.04 7.43 10.03
CA ILE A 56 0.33 8.82 9.71
C ILE A 56 -0.13 9.80 10.78
N PHE A 57 -1.36 9.65 11.25
CA PHE A 57 -2.01 10.58 12.16
C PHE A 57 -2.06 10.07 13.59
N SER A 58 -1.78 10.96 14.55
CA SER A 58 -1.90 10.65 15.96
C SER A 58 -3.37 10.52 16.39
N SER A 59 -3.61 9.91 17.56
CA SER A 59 -4.96 9.84 18.14
C SER A 59 -5.58 11.24 18.35
N ASN A 60 -4.75 12.25 18.62
CA ASN A 60 -5.21 13.64 18.74
C ASN A 60 -5.66 14.22 17.40
N ASP A 61 -4.94 13.93 16.31
CA ASP A 61 -5.38 14.34 14.96
C ASP A 61 -6.71 13.65 14.60
N LEU A 62 -6.83 12.35 14.85
CA LEU A 62 -8.02 11.57 14.53
C LEU A 62 -9.23 11.94 15.39
N SER A 63 -9.05 12.57 16.55
CA SER A 63 -10.15 13.06 17.38
C SER A 63 -11.06 14.07 16.66
N GLN A 64 -10.57 14.74 15.61
CA GLN A 64 -11.39 15.64 14.78
C GLN A 64 -12.50 14.84 14.05
N ILE A 65 -12.23 13.60 13.65
CA ILE A 65 -13.25 12.70 13.07
C ILE A 65 -14.31 12.32 14.11
N ASP A 66 -13.89 12.05 15.34
CA ASP A 66 -14.82 11.70 16.42
C ASP A 66 -15.74 12.88 16.81
N LEU A 67 -15.25 14.11 16.72
CA LEU A 67 -16.07 15.30 16.91
C LEU A 67 -17.17 15.40 15.85
N LEU A 68 -16.84 15.21 14.58
CA LEU A 68 -17.82 15.21 13.49
C LEU A 68 -18.88 14.13 13.65
N LEU A 69 -18.52 12.96 14.18
CA LEU A 69 -19.49 11.92 14.54
C LEU A 69 -20.45 12.34 15.64
N LYS A 70 -19.93 12.98 16.70
CA LYS A 70 -20.75 13.48 17.82
C LYS A 70 -21.72 14.57 17.38
N GLU A 71 -21.30 15.40 16.44
CA GLU A 71 -22.13 16.47 15.88
C GLU A 71 -23.10 15.98 14.80
N SER A 72 -23.12 14.66 14.50
CA SER A 72 -23.98 14.03 13.49
C SER A 72 -23.83 14.65 12.09
N ILE A 73 -22.60 15.02 11.72
CA ILE A 73 -22.31 15.56 10.40
C ILE A 73 -22.26 14.43 9.38
N TYR A 74 -23.14 14.49 8.39
CA TYR A 74 -23.22 13.51 7.31
C TYR A 74 -22.50 13.95 6.03
N TYR A 75 -22.38 15.25 5.82
CA TYR A 75 -21.77 15.85 4.64
C TYR A 75 -20.80 16.94 5.04
N ILE A 76 -19.65 16.98 4.41
CA ILE A 76 -18.61 17.99 4.60
C ILE A 76 -18.59 18.87 3.38
N GLU A 77 -18.69 20.19 3.57
CA GLU A 77 -18.61 21.17 2.51
C GLU A 77 -17.15 21.32 2.05
N ILE A 78 -16.90 21.12 0.75
CA ILE A 78 -15.55 21.14 0.16
C ILE A 78 -14.90 22.51 0.29
N ASN A 79 -15.69 23.57 0.20
CA ASN A 79 -15.22 24.96 0.23
C ASN A 79 -14.95 25.50 1.65
N CYS A 80 -15.24 24.71 2.68
CA CYS A 80 -15.12 25.13 4.09
C CYS A 80 -14.46 24.04 4.95
N LEU A 81 -13.45 23.34 4.40
CA LEU A 81 -12.77 22.24 5.10
C LEU A 81 -12.14 22.67 6.42
N GLU A 82 -11.69 23.92 6.54
CA GLU A 82 -11.13 24.51 7.75
C GLU A 82 -12.12 24.62 8.91
N LYS A 83 -13.42 24.51 8.66
CA LYS A 83 -14.44 24.40 9.72
C LYS A 83 -14.39 23.05 10.43
N TYR A 84 -13.90 22.04 9.75
CA TYR A 84 -13.97 20.63 10.17
C TYR A 84 -12.59 20.08 10.55
N PHE A 85 -11.55 20.56 9.90
CA PHE A 85 -10.18 20.03 10.02
C PHE A 85 -9.17 21.14 10.22
N SER A 86 -8.08 20.81 10.87
CA SER A 86 -6.95 21.72 11.10
C SER A 86 -5.61 21.02 10.88
N GLY A 87 -4.54 21.82 10.77
CA GLY A 87 -3.17 21.32 10.68
C GLY A 87 -2.92 20.32 9.55
N ARG A 88 -2.33 19.18 9.87
CA ARG A 88 -1.99 18.12 8.90
C ARG A 88 -3.22 17.43 8.32
N MET A 89 -4.28 17.28 9.14
CA MET A 89 -5.54 16.72 8.70
C MET A 89 -6.18 17.55 7.58
N LEU A 90 -6.18 18.86 7.72
CA LEU A 90 -6.71 19.76 6.70
C LEU A 90 -5.94 19.60 5.38
N LYS A 91 -4.59 19.57 5.43
CA LYS A 91 -3.75 19.36 4.23
C LYS A 91 -4.09 18.04 3.54
N PHE A 92 -4.28 16.97 4.31
CA PHE A 92 -4.61 15.67 3.76
C PHE A 92 -6.00 15.64 3.12
N VAL A 93 -7.03 16.16 3.82
CA VAL A 93 -8.40 16.20 3.28
C VAL A 93 -8.49 17.12 2.06
N ASP A 94 -7.69 18.19 2.03
CA ASP A 94 -7.60 19.09 0.86
C ASP A 94 -7.08 18.36 -0.40
N LEU A 95 -6.15 17.42 -0.26
CA LEU A 95 -5.73 16.55 -1.37
C LEU A 95 -6.84 15.59 -1.83
N LEU A 96 -7.75 15.21 -0.92
CA LEU A 96 -8.81 14.24 -1.20
C LEU A 96 -10.10 14.87 -1.75
N LYS A 97 -10.25 16.19 -1.68
CA LYS A 97 -11.51 16.89 -2.00
C LYS A 97 -11.95 16.81 -3.47
N ASN A 98 -11.00 16.62 -4.38
CA ASN A 98 -11.27 16.68 -5.81
C ASN A 98 -11.81 15.35 -6.35
N LYS A 99 -12.87 15.42 -7.14
CA LYS A 99 -13.32 14.31 -7.97
C LYS A 99 -12.32 14.10 -9.09
N TRP A 100 -11.87 12.87 -9.27
CA TRP A 100 -10.89 12.58 -10.32
C TRP A 100 -11.54 12.49 -11.69
N ALA A 101 -10.97 13.21 -12.66
CA ALA A 101 -11.15 12.88 -14.07
C ALA A 101 -10.13 11.79 -14.45
N PRO A 102 -10.43 10.92 -15.42
CA PRO A 102 -9.49 9.88 -15.86
C PRO A 102 -8.11 10.42 -16.23
N ALA A 103 -8.05 11.58 -16.89
CA ALA A 103 -6.80 12.24 -17.30
C ALA A 103 -5.93 12.70 -16.11
N ASP A 104 -6.54 13.05 -14.97
CA ASP A 104 -5.85 13.61 -13.82
C ASP A 104 -5.65 12.59 -12.69
N CYS A 105 -6.30 11.43 -12.78
CA CYS A 105 -6.32 10.42 -11.72
C CYS A 105 -4.89 10.06 -11.22
N VAL A 106 -3.98 9.77 -12.14
CA VAL A 106 -2.59 9.42 -11.80
C VAL A 106 -1.87 10.57 -11.11
N LYS A 107 -2.10 11.82 -11.54
CA LYS A 107 -1.53 13.01 -10.92
C LYS A 107 -1.97 13.15 -9.47
N TYR A 108 -3.28 12.96 -9.20
CA TYR A 108 -3.81 13.01 -7.83
C TYR A 108 -3.26 11.89 -6.96
N ILE A 109 -3.16 10.66 -7.47
CA ILE A 109 -2.56 9.55 -6.73
C ILE A 109 -1.10 9.88 -6.38
N LYS A 110 -0.31 10.39 -7.33
CA LYS A 110 1.09 10.80 -7.08
C LYS A 110 1.19 11.90 -6.02
N SER A 111 0.29 12.87 -6.00
CA SER A 111 0.28 13.92 -4.96
C SER A 111 0.02 13.34 -3.56
N ILE A 112 -0.88 12.37 -3.46
CA ILE A 112 -1.16 11.66 -2.20
C ILE A 112 0.03 10.79 -1.78
N LEU A 113 0.68 10.09 -2.73
CA LEU A 113 1.89 9.32 -2.45
C LEU A 113 3.03 10.19 -1.94
N ASN A 114 3.21 11.40 -2.49
CA ASN A 114 4.19 12.37 -2.01
C ASN A 114 3.89 12.81 -0.57
N PHE A 115 2.64 13.13 -0.25
CA PHE A 115 2.24 13.44 1.12
C PHE A 115 2.57 12.28 2.07
N ILE A 116 2.19 11.05 1.71
CA ILE A 116 2.49 9.85 2.51
C ILE A 116 4.00 9.68 2.69
N HIS A 117 4.79 9.91 1.65
CA HIS A 117 6.24 9.83 1.70
C HIS A 117 6.85 10.83 2.66
N GLU A 118 6.38 12.08 2.65
CA GLU A 118 6.83 13.14 3.57
C GLU A 118 6.51 12.79 5.02
N GLU A 119 5.29 12.33 5.31
CA GLU A 119 4.84 12.01 6.66
C GLU A 119 5.55 10.77 7.23
N LEU A 120 5.80 9.75 6.40
CA LEU A 120 6.45 8.50 6.81
C LEU A 120 7.94 8.45 6.48
N SER A 121 8.57 9.57 6.15
CA SER A 121 9.99 9.65 5.77
C SER A 121 10.96 9.11 6.85
N LYS A 122 10.53 9.09 8.11
CA LYS A 122 11.31 8.54 9.24
C LYS A 122 11.19 7.01 9.35
N GLU A 123 10.22 6.40 8.70
CA GLU A 123 10.04 4.95 8.72
C GLU A 123 10.93 4.27 7.67
N LYS A 124 11.53 3.13 8.09
CA LYS A 124 12.56 2.43 7.32
C LYS A 124 12.00 1.76 6.06
N GLY A 125 12.81 1.81 5.00
CA GLY A 125 12.87 0.99 3.78
C GLY A 125 11.60 0.33 3.21
N PHE A 126 10.75 -0.29 4.04
CA PHE A 126 9.59 -1.05 3.58
C PHE A 126 8.49 -0.16 2.99
N VAL A 127 8.15 0.97 3.64
CA VAL A 127 7.15 1.92 3.14
C VAL A 127 7.64 2.58 1.85
N LYS A 128 8.92 2.95 1.81
CA LYS A 128 9.54 3.52 0.61
C LYS A 128 9.44 2.56 -0.59
N LYS A 129 9.67 1.26 -0.38
CA LYS A 129 9.50 0.24 -1.43
C LYS A 129 8.05 0.14 -1.91
N GLN A 130 7.07 0.24 -1.01
CA GLN A 130 5.65 0.26 -1.38
C GLN A 130 5.34 1.47 -2.27
N ILE A 131 5.81 2.67 -1.89
CA ILE A 131 5.61 3.90 -2.67
C ILE A 131 6.24 3.78 -4.05
N THR A 132 7.48 3.29 -4.15
CA THR A 132 8.15 3.08 -5.43
C THR A 132 7.38 2.13 -6.35
N ILE A 133 6.80 1.05 -5.81
CA ILE A 133 5.96 0.13 -6.60
C ILE A 133 4.69 0.85 -7.06
N ALA A 134 4.01 1.60 -6.18
CA ALA A 134 2.83 2.37 -6.52
C ALA A 134 3.11 3.38 -7.65
N GLU A 135 4.22 4.12 -7.57
CA GLU A 135 4.65 5.07 -8.58
C GLU A 135 4.93 4.39 -9.92
N ASN A 136 5.58 3.21 -9.92
CA ASN A 136 5.85 2.46 -11.14
C ASN A 136 4.55 1.99 -11.81
N ILE A 137 3.56 1.53 -11.03
CA ILE A 137 2.23 1.18 -11.54
C ILE A 137 1.55 2.44 -12.11
N CYS A 138 1.58 3.56 -11.40
CA CYS A 138 1.05 4.83 -11.85
C CYS A 138 1.68 5.29 -13.18
N ASN A 139 3.00 5.20 -13.32
CA ASN A 139 3.72 5.55 -14.54
C ASN A 139 3.31 4.65 -15.73
N LYS A 140 3.07 3.35 -15.49
CA LYS A 140 2.56 2.41 -16.50
C LYS A 140 1.16 2.82 -16.96
N ILE A 141 0.25 3.12 -16.03
CA ILE A 141 -1.12 3.55 -16.31
C ILE A 141 -1.13 4.88 -17.06
N GLU A 142 -0.29 5.84 -16.66
CA GLU A 142 -0.18 7.14 -17.31
C GLU A 142 0.20 7.01 -18.80
N ARG A 143 1.18 6.14 -19.12
CA ARG A 143 1.55 5.85 -20.51
C ARG A 143 0.39 5.25 -21.31
N LEU A 144 -0.38 4.36 -20.69
CA LEU A 144 -1.57 3.77 -21.32
C LEU A 144 -2.68 4.83 -21.54
N SER A 145 -2.92 5.67 -20.56
CA SER A 145 -3.92 6.76 -20.64
C SER A 145 -3.57 7.78 -21.72
N LEU A 146 -2.29 8.09 -21.91
CA LEU A 146 -1.83 8.96 -22.99
C LEU A 146 -2.07 8.34 -24.37
N LYS A 147 -1.93 7.03 -24.50
CA LYS A 147 -2.14 6.31 -25.76
C LYS A 147 -3.61 6.13 -26.09
N TYR A 148 -4.48 5.98 -25.10
CA TYR A 148 -5.89 5.63 -25.22
C TYR A 148 -6.82 6.70 -24.60
N LYS A 149 -6.54 7.98 -24.85
CA LYS A 149 -7.09 9.16 -24.15
C LYS A 149 -8.59 9.19 -23.90
N ASN A 150 -9.41 8.60 -24.74
CA ASN A 150 -10.88 8.68 -24.63
C ASN A 150 -11.53 7.31 -24.34
N LEU A 151 -10.74 6.29 -24.08
CA LEU A 151 -11.22 4.91 -23.91
C LEU A 151 -11.09 4.40 -22.47
N ILE A 152 -10.39 5.13 -21.59
CA ILE A 152 -10.11 4.69 -20.22
C ILE A 152 -10.92 5.54 -19.25
N ASN A 153 -11.75 4.89 -18.44
CA ASN A 153 -12.48 5.51 -17.33
C ASN A 153 -11.79 5.21 -15.97
N ILE A 154 -12.31 5.76 -14.87
CA ILE A 154 -11.74 5.57 -13.52
C ILE A 154 -11.78 4.10 -13.09
N ALA A 155 -12.84 3.36 -13.42
CA ALA A 155 -12.95 1.94 -13.09
C ALA A 155 -11.91 1.09 -13.84
N ASP A 156 -11.60 1.45 -15.09
CA ASP A 156 -10.52 0.80 -15.85
C ASP A 156 -9.16 1.07 -15.20
N ILE A 157 -8.92 2.29 -14.72
CA ILE A 157 -7.68 2.65 -14.00
C ILE A 157 -7.56 1.87 -12.71
N GLU A 158 -8.62 1.77 -11.92
CA GLU A 158 -8.69 0.95 -10.70
C GLU A 158 -8.37 -0.52 -11.00
N MET A 159 -9.00 -1.09 -12.02
CA MET A 159 -8.79 -2.48 -12.44
C MET A 159 -7.33 -2.71 -12.87
N LEU A 160 -6.76 -1.86 -13.70
CA LEU A 160 -5.37 -1.94 -14.16
C LEU A 160 -4.38 -1.80 -13.00
N TYR A 161 -4.68 -0.90 -12.06
CA TYR A 161 -3.87 -0.73 -10.85
C TYR A 161 -3.87 -2.01 -10.03
N ASN A 162 -5.06 -2.55 -9.74
CA ASN A 162 -5.21 -3.77 -8.93
C ASN A 162 -4.57 -5.00 -9.59
N GLN A 163 -4.74 -5.19 -10.90
CA GLN A 163 -4.07 -6.27 -11.64
C GLN A 163 -2.55 -6.15 -11.55
N SER A 164 -2.00 -4.95 -11.83
CA SER A 164 -0.55 -4.73 -11.73
C SER A 164 -0.02 -4.92 -10.30
N ALA A 165 -0.80 -4.54 -9.29
CA ALA A 165 -0.45 -4.72 -7.88
C ALA A 165 -0.36 -6.21 -7.49
N ASN A 166 -1.23 -7.06 -8.02
CA ASN A 166 -1.21 -8.50 -7.74
C ASN A 166 0.01 -9.22 -8.33
N GLU A 167 0.61 -8.66 -9.37
CA GLU A 167 1.82 -9.21 -9.99
C GLU A 167 3.11 -8.79 -9.26
N MET A 168 3.03 -7.79 -8.37
CA MET A 168 4.20 -7.20 -7.71
C MET A 168 4.44 -7.79 -6.33
N SER A 169 5.71 -7.96 -5.97
CA SER A 169 6.14 -8.34 -4.63
C SER A 169 7.29 -7.46 -4.14
N ILE A 170 7.31 -7.20 -2.84
CA ILE A 170 8.37 -6.47 -2.16
C ILE A 170 9.41 -7.48 -1.70
N LYS A 171 10.58 -7.46 -2.32
CA LYS A 171 11.71 -8.32 -1.90
C LYS A 171 12.39 -7.72 -0.67
N SER A 172 12.80 -8.60 0.27
CA SER A 172 13.67 -8.21 1.36
C SER A 172 15.05 -7.77 0.80
N GLU A 173 15.73 -6.87 1.49
CA GLU A 173 17.12 -6.58 1.15
C GLU A 173 17.97 -7.77 1.58
N LYS A 174 18.79 -8.29 0.66
CA LYS A 174 19.84 -9.22 1.05
C LYS A 174 20.82 -8.42 1.88
N LYS A 175 20.97 -8.77 3.16
CA LYS A 175 22.11 -8.28 3.93
C LYS A 175 23.37 -8.87 3.32
N ASP A 176 24.41 -8.05 3.16
CA ASP A 176 25.69 -8.54 2.70
C ASP A 176 26.20 -9.61 3.65
N LYS A 177 26.61 -10.76 3.09
CA LYS A 177 27.07 -11.97 3.80
C LYS A 177 28.30 -11.76 4.71
N ASN A 178 28.81 -10.52 4.82
CA ASN A 178 30.07 -10.21 5.51
C ASN A 178 29.90 -9.50 6.86
N GLN A 179 28.68 -9.42 7.42
CA GLN A 179 28.54 -8.89 8.79
C GLN A 179 28.96 -9.96 9.80
N LYS A 180 30.18 -9.84 10.32
CA LYS A 180 30.63 -10.53 11.53
C LYS A 180 30.11 -9.76 12.75
N ASN A 181 29.66 -10.47 13.77
CA ASN A 181 29.43 -9.85 15.08
C ASN A 181 30.75 -9.30 15.65
N ASN A 182 30.67 -8.32 16.57
CA ASN A 182 31.83 -7.73 17.22
C ASN A 182 32.78 -8.77 17.89
N ASP A 183 32.28 -9.99 18.13
CA ASP A 183 33.04 -11.11 18.76
C ASP A 183 33.61 -12.11 17.73
N GLY A 184 33.49 -11.84 16.42
CA GLY A 184 34.09 -12.70 15.38
C GLY A 184 33.37 -14.04 15.14
N GLU A 185 32.32 -14.37 15.88
CA GLU A 185 31.51 -15.57 15.68
C GLU A 185 30.60 -15.47 14.47
N LYS A 186 30.54 -16.56 13.68
CA LYS A 186 29.63 -16.69 12.55
C LYS A 186 28.20 -16.77 13.07
N LEU A 187 27.35 -15.77 12.78
CA LEU A 187 25.95 -15.83 13.12
C LEU A 187 25.28 -17.05 12.44
N ARG A 188 24.49 -17.79 13.20
CA ARG A 188 23.63 -18.84 12.63
C ARG A 188 22.56 -18.18 11.80
N GLU A 189 22.52 -18.50 10.52
CA GLU A 189 21.61 -17.92 9.55
C GLU A 189 20.36 -18.80 9.43
N LEU A 190 19.19 -18.22 9.65
CA LEU A 190 17.90 -18.84 9.35
C LEU A 190 17.35 -18.22 8.08
N GLN A 191 17.20 -19.01 7.02
CA GLN A 191 16.63 -18.54 5.76
C GLN A 191 15.20 -19.07 5.61
N ILE A 192 14.25 -18.15 5.38
CA ILE A 192 12.85 -18.48 5.04
C ILE A 192 12.68 -18.20 3.56
N MET A 193 12.39 -19.25 2.77
CA MET A 193 12.33 -19.16 1.32
C MET A 193 11.23 -20.04 0.72
N GLY A 194 10.83 -19.74 -0.50
CA GLY A 194 9.92 -20.58 -1.27
C GLY A 194 10.63 -21.85 -1.78
N LEU A 195 9.86 -22.91 -2.04
CA LEU A 195 10.38 -24.20 -2.50
C LEU A 195 11.21 -24.07 -3.79
N LEU A 196 10.83 -23.20 -4.71
CA LEU A 196 11.54 -22.98 -5.96
C LEU A 196 12.87 -22.23 -5.78
N GLU A 197 12.99 -21.47 -4.70
CA GLU A 197 14.19 -20.68 -4.36
C GLU A 197 15.28 -21.52 -3.70
N THR A 198 14.94 -22.74 -3.23
CA THR A 198 15.90 -23.67 -2.61
C THR A 198 16.78 -24.42 -3.62
N ARG A 199 16.50 -24.25 -4.93
CA ARG A 199 17.27 -24.93 -5.99
C ARG A 199 18.73 -24.46 -5.98
N ASN A 200 19.64 -25.41 -6.04
CA ASN A 200 21.10 -25.20 -6.06
C ASN A 200 21.67 -24.51 -4.79
N LEU A 201 21.00 -24.65 -3.65
CA LEU A 201 21.50 -24.21 -2.37
C LEU A 201 21.71 -25.42 -1.45
N ASP A 202 22.85 -25.44 -0.75
CA ASP A 202 23.16 -26.45 0.25
C ASP A 202 22.83 -25.90 1.65
N PHE A 203 22.14 -26.69 2.46
CA PHE A 203 21.74 -26.34 3.82
C PHE A 203 22.12 -27.48 4.77
N ASP A 204 22.59 -27.14 5.94
CA ASP A 204 22.88 -28.12 7.01
C ASP A 204 21.57 -28.73 7.55
N VAL A 205 20.51 -27.96 7.67
CA VAL A 205 19.18 -28.37 8.14
C VAL A 205 18.09 -27.68 7.34
N ILE A 206 17.09 -28.45 6.91
CA ILE A 206 15.92 -27.94 6.17
C ILE A 206 14.66 -28.31 6.96
N HIS A 207 13.82 -27.31 7.23
CA HIS A 207 12.46 -27.50 7.74
C HIS A 207 11.44 -27.11 6.66
N ILE A 208 10.63 -28.06 6.21
CA ILE A 208 9.61 -27.83 5.22
C ILE A 208 8.27 -27.72 5.93
N LEU A 209 7.59 -26.56 5.77
CA LEU A 209 6.27 -26.32 6.37
C LEU A 209 5.18 -26.60 5.33
N SER A 210 3.98 -26.96 5.82
CA SER A 210 2.78 -27.19 4.99
C SER A 210 2.96 -28.29 3.92
N VAL A 211 3.68 -29.37 4.27
CA VAL A 211 3.77 -30.57 3.43
C VAL A 211 2.48 -31.35 3.58
N ASN A 212 1.49 -31.06 2.74
CA ASN A 212 0.21 -31.77 2.72
C ASN A 212 0.19 -32.74 1.53
N GLU A 213 -0.45 -33.89 1.72
CA GLU A 213 -0.65 -34.89 0.68
C GLU A 213 -1.39 -34.26 -0.50
N GLY A 214 -0.89 -34.49 -1.74
CA GLY A 214 -1.42 -33.89 -2.96
C GLY A 214 -0.87 -32.49 -3.31
N ILE A 215 -0.15 -31.84 -2.39
CA ILE A 215 0.51 -30.55 -2.66
C ILE A 215 2.01 -30.75 -2.90
N LEU A 216 2.67 -31.63 -2.10
CA LEU A 216 4.06 -32.01 -2.27
C LEU A 216 4.26 -33.50 -1.92
N PRO A 217 4.88 -34.31 -2.80
CA PRO A 217 5.15 -34.03 -4.22
C PRO A 217 3.86 -33.99 -5.03
N GLN A 218 3.83 -33.11 -6.04
CA GLN A 218 2.73 -33.12 -7.02
C GLN A 218 2.91 -34.34 -7.92
N SER A 219 2.14 -35.41 -7.71
CA SER A 219 2.09 -36.51 -8.64
C SER A 219 1.40 -36.01 -9.91
N LYS A 220 2.14 -35.90 -11.02
CA LYS A 220 1.51 -35.82 -12.35
C LYS A 220 0.82 -37.15 -12.56
N SER A 221 -0.52 -37.20 -12.52
CA SER A 221 -1.26 -38.29 -13.13
C SER A 221 -0.96 -38.23 -14.63
N SER A 222 -0.11 -39.13 -15.10
CA SER A 222 0.03 -39.42 -16.52
C SER A 222 -1.27 -40.05 -16.98
N ASN A 223 -2.10 -39.31 -17.71
CA ASN A 223 -3.09 -39.86 -18.62
C ASN A 223 -2.40 -40.21 -19.92
#